data_2c0a53c69e727ca071e961199b222e07
#
_entry.id   2c0a53c69e727ca071e961199b222e07
#
_cell.length_a   1.000
_cell.length_b   1.000
_cell.length_c   1.000
_cell.angle_alpha   90.00
_cell.angle_beta   90.00
_cell.angle_gamma   90.00
#
_symmetry.space_group_name_H-M   'P 1'
#
loop_
_entity.id
_entity.type
_entity.pdbx_description
1 polymer ?
#
loop_
_entity_poly.entity_id
_entity_poly.type
_entity_poly.pdbx_seq_one_letter_code
_entity_poly.pdbx_strand_id
1 'polypeptide(L)'
;MRPLRYVALGDSLTEGVGDPVGNGWRGWAALLAGGLAEPSAEFTNLAVSGAQTRDVLETQLPAALELRPDVASVLVGVNDTLRSTFDIEKIAQRLDKVYESFTRQGTAVLTACLPDPGTMLGLPGVLGNPLARRQRAVNTVVHTLSERYGAVHLHAVDDPWIMDRAMWSSDRLHPGERGHRQIALRFHAMLRHRGIGTEVAPAAEPEFPPPTKSASLLWLATAGTAWVIRRCNDLLPQLVRLAAVEMRHRARGTSDRLDVRAALSVSRALAALSVQGPMGLAEQRLVTEPMGLPEQRSFPEPQPEPEAA
;
A
#
# COMPACT_ATOMS: atom_id res chain seq x y z
N MET A 1 11.81 15.25 26.19
CA MET A 1 10.79 14.73 25.29
C MET A 1 11.07 13.25 25.08
N ARG A 2 10.05 12.37 25.03
CA ARG A 2 10.27 10.97 24.65
C ARG A 2 10.57 10.88 23.15
N PRO A 3 11.33 9.89 22.70
CA PRO A 3 11.56 9.68 21.27
C PRO A 3 10.25 9.36 20.55
N LEU A 4 10.17 9.75 19.27
CA LEU A 4 9.06 9.39 18.39
C LEU A 4 9.07 7.88 18.17
N ARG A 5 7.93 7.21 18.31
CA ARG A 5 7.76 5.78 18.13
C ARG A 5 7.04 5.50 16.81
N TYR A 6 7.69 4.72 15.95
CA TYR A 6 7.12 4.26 14.69
C TYR A 6 7.02 2.74 14.67
N VAL A 7 5.82 2.22 14.41
CA VAL A 7 5.57 0.78 14.29
C VAL A 7 5.04 0.47 12.90
N ALA A 8 5.65 -0.50 12.22
CA ALA A 8 5.25 -0.92 10.89
C ALA A 8 4.55 -2.29 10.92
N LEU A 9 3.33 -2.34 10.37
CA LEU A 9 2.52 -3.54 10.22
C LEU A 9 2.30 -3.83 8.75
N GLY A 10 2.19 -5.11 8.41
CA GLY A 10 1.90 -5.53 7.04
C GLY A 10 2.52 -6.87 6.68
N ASP A 11 2.88 -6.98 5.41
CA ASP A 11 3.42 -8.20 4.82
C ASP A 11 4.87 -8.01 4.32
N SER A 12 5.27 -8.80 3.33
CA SER A 12 6.62 -8.77 2.75
C SER A 12 7.06 -7.40 2.21
N LEU A 13 6.11 -6.57 1.74
CA LEU A 13 6.42 -5.21 1.29
C LEU A 13 6.94 -4.36 2.46
N THR A 14 6.30 -4.46 3.62
CA THR A 14 6.66 -3.69 4.82
C THR A 14 7.83 -4.34 5.58
N GLU A 15 7.95 -5.67 5.54
CA GLU A 15 9.15 -6.38 6.02
C GLU A 15 10.41 -5.91 5.31
N GLY A 16 10.28 -5.49 4.03
CA GLY A 16 11.38 -4.93 3.24
C GLY A 16 11.94 -5.87 2.19
N VAL A 17 11.21 -6.95 1.86
CA VAL A 17 11.64 -7.93 0.84
C VAL A 17 11.94 -7.21 -0.48
N GLY A 18 13.14 -7.48 -1.01
CA GLY A 18 13.66 -6.84 -2.22
C GLY A 18 14.77 -5.82 -1.97
N ASP A 19 15.01 -5.42 -0.71
CA ASP A 19 16.08 -4.52 -0.29
C ASP A 19 16.99 -5.23 0.74
N PRO A 20 17.88 -6.15 0.30
CA PRO A 20 18.71 -6.96 1.19
C PRO A 20 19.82 -6.14 1.84
N VAL A 21 19.95 -6.25 3.16
CA VAL A 21 21.06 -5.67 3.94
C VAL A 21 21.55 -6.70 4.95
N GLY A 22 22.80 -7.09 4.86
CA GLY A 22 23.34 -8.18 5.69
C GLY A 22 22.58 -9.49 5.48
N ASN A 23 22.07 -10.08 6.55
CA ASN A 23 21.29 -11.31 6.51
C ASN A 23 19.77 -11.08 6.55
N GLY A 24 19.31 -9.83 6.37
CA GLY A 24 17.89 -9.46 6.46
C GLY A 24 17.46 -8.49 5.38
N TRP A 25 16.37 -7.80 5.67
CA TRP A 25 15.76 -6.79 4.79
C TRP A 25 15.75 -5.44 5.50
N ARG A 26 16.03 -4.35 4.77
CA ARG A 26 15.88 -2.97 5.27
C ARG A 26 14.48 -2.45 4.96
N GLY A 27 14.19 -2.26 3.69
CA GLY A 27 12.92 -1.80 3.17
C GLY A 27 12.54 -0.36 3.49
N TRP A 28 11.40 0.07 2.95
CA TRP A 28 10.91 1.44 3.02
C TRP A 28 10.59 1.90 4.45
N ALA A 29 10.11 1.00 5.31
CA ALA A 29 9.72 1.35 6.67
C ALA A 29 10.93 1.74 7.53
N ALA A 30 12.03 0.99 7.44
CA ALA A 30 13.28 1.32 8.12
C ALA A 30 13.93 2.60 7.55
N LEU A 31 13.87 2.79 6.22
CA LEU A 31 14.33 4.01 5.58
C LEU A 31 13.54 5.24 6.05
N LEU A 32 12.21 5.12 6.14
CA LEU A 32 11.34 6.18 6.64
C LEU A 32 11.69 6.51 8.10
N ALA A 33 11.88 5.51 8.95
CA ALA A 33 12.20 5.71 10.37
C ALA A 33 13.42 6.62 10.57
N GLY A 34 14.43 6.52 9.70
CA GLY A 34 15.63 7.37 9.72
C GLY A 34 15.34 8.86 9.46
N GLY A 35 14.23 9.20 8.80
CA GLY A 35 13.82 10.58 8.54
C GLY A 35 12.75 11.13 9.48
N LEU A 36 12.30 10.36 10.49
CA LEU A 36 11.20 10.78 11.35
C LEU A 36 11.62 11.55 12.60
N ALA A 37 12.81 11.31 13.11
CA ALA A 37 13.31 12.00 14.32
C ALA A 37 14.83 12.03 14.35
N GLU A 38 15.40 13.01 15.10
CA GLU A 38 16.82 13.09 15.43
C GLU A 38 17.03 12.81 16.91
N PRO A 39 17.99 11.91 17.28
CA PRO A 39 18.91 11.21 16.38
C PRO A 39 18.23 10.10 15.55
N SER A 40 17.13 9.49 15.98
CA SER A 40 16.32 8.52 15.23
C SER A 40 15.02 8.24 15.96
N ALA A 41 13.98 7.79 15.24
CA ALA A 41 12.76 7.27 15.85
C ALA A 41 13.02 5.89 16.48
N GLU A 42 12.31 5.55 17.55
CA GLU A 42 12.18 4.18 18.02
C GLU A 42 11.35 3.41 17.01
N PHE A 43 11.98 2.52 16.23
CA PHE A 43 11.35 1.78 15.14
C PHE A 43 11.17 0.32 15.48
N THR A 44 9.96 -0.19 15.29
CA THR A 44 9.65 -1.62 15.38
C THR A 44 8.91 -2.06 14.12
N ASN A 45 9.44 -3.09 13.44
CA ASN A 45 8.78 -3.72 12.29
C ASN A 45 8.14 -5.03 12.73
N LEU A 46 6.81 -5.09 12.72
CA LEU A 46 6.01 -6.28 13.04
C LEU A 46 5.51 -7.00 11.78
N ALA A 47 5.85 -6.51 10.60
CA ALA A 47 5.43 -7.10 9.34
C ALA A 47 6.04 -8.48 9.13
N VAL A 48 5.26 -9.38 8.53
CA VAL A 48 5.67 -10.77 8.26
C VAL A 48 5.28 -11.14 6.84
N SER A 49 6.23 -11.68 6.08
CA SER A 49 5.99 -12.13 4.70
C SER A 49 4.81 -13.08 4.58
N GLY A 50 3.89 -12.75 3.68
CA GLY A 50 2.69 -13.55 3.42
C GLY A 50 1.50 -13.22 4.32
N ALA A 51 1.65 -12.32 5.29
CA ALA A 51 0.57 -11.90 6.18
C ALA A 51 -0.63 -11.35 5.39
N GLN A 52 -1.82 -11.63 5.87
CA GLN A 52 -3.11 -11.15 5.39
C GLN A 52 -3.70 -10.13 6.39
N THR A 53 -4.78 -9.48 6.00
CA THR A 53 -5.49 -8.54 6.89
C THR A 53 -5.91 -9.17 8.22
N ARG A 54 -6.15 -10.50 8.24
CA ARG A 54 -6.44 -11.23 9.46
C ARG A 54 -5.24 -11.27 10.40
N ASP A 55 -4.07 -11.58 9.87
CA ASP A 55 -2.85 -11.70 10.66
C ASP A 55 -2.43 -10.34 11.24
N VAL A 56 -2.66 -9.26 10.48
CA VAL A 56 -2.46 -7.90 10.98
C VAL A 56 -3.39 -7.61 12.16
N LEU A 57 -4.68 -7.93 12.05
CA LEU A 57 -5.65 -7.67 13.12
C LEU A 57 -5.39 -8.53 14.36
N GLU A 58 -5.18 -9.85 14.17
CA GLU A 58 -5.16 -10.80 15.27
C GLU A 58 -3.79 -10.92 15.97
N THR A 59 -2.70 -10.61 15.24
CA THR A 59 -1.33 -10.84 15.76
C THR A 59 -0.53 -9.53 15.85
N GLN A 60 -0.47 -8.75 14.76
CA GLN A 60 0.41 -7.58 14.73
C GLN A 60 -0.18 -6.38 15.49
N LEU A 61 -1.49 -6.15 15.38
CA LEU A 61 -2.15 -5.02 16.04
C LEU A 61 -2.03 -5.06 17.56
N PRO A 62 -2.29 -6.15 18.28
CA PRO A 62 -2.14 -6.18 19.74
C PRO A 62 -0.74 -5.78 20.18
N ALA A 63 0.30 -6.36 19.56
CA ALA A 63 1.68 -6.03 19.86
C ALA A 63 2.02 -4.55 19.53
N ALA A 64 1.48 -4.02 18.43
CA ALA A 64 1.68 -2.62 18.06
C ALA A 64 1.05 -1.65 19.06
N LEU A 65 -0.16 -1.94 19.56
CA LEU A 65 -0.87 -1.08 20.51
C LEU A 65 -0.15 -1.00 21.87
N GLU A 66 0.51 -2.08 22.30
CA GLU A 66 1.33 -2.07 23.52
C GLU A 66 2.51 -1.10 23.44
N LEU A 67 3.07 -0.92 22.24
CA LEU A 67 4.16 0.01 21.97
C LEU A 67 3.73 1.48 21.97
N ARG A 68 2.42 1.77 21.91
CA ARG A 68 1.83 3.11 21.87
C ARG A 68 2.53 4.01 20.85
N PRO A 69 2.48 3.68 19.55
CA PRO A 69 3.19 4.41 18.52
C PRO A 69 2.61 5.81 18.29
N ASP A 70 3.47 6.76 17.91
CA ASP A 70 3.07 8.07 17.39
C ASP A 70 2.69 7.96 15.91
N VAL A 71 3.37 7.06 15.20
CA VAL A 71 3.13 6.74 13.79
C VAL A 71 3.01 5.23 13.63
N ALA A 72 2.00 4.75 12.91
CA ALA A 72 1.85 3.35 12.54
C ALA A 72 1.60 3.23 11.04
N SER A 73 2.29 2.32 10.36
CA SER A 73 1.99 2.00 8.98
C SER A 73 1.28 0.66 8.85
N VAL A 74 0.27 0.60 7.96
CA VAL A 74 -0.52 -0.60 7.70
C VAL A 74 -0.64 -0.80 6.19
N LEU A 75 0.28 -1.55 5.60
CA LEU A 75 0.29 -1.89 4.18
C LEU A 75 0.11 -3.40 4.02
N VAL A 76 -1.10 -3.82 3.66
CA VAL A 76 -1.51 -5.23 3.59
C VAL A 76 -2.70 -5.40 2.65
N GLY A 77 -2.95 -6.61 2.19
CA GLY A 77 -4.13 -6.97 1.42
C GLY A 77 -3.83 -7.62 0.07
N VAL A 78 -2.62 -7.47 -0.47
CA VAL A 78 -2.21 -8.18 -1.69
C VAL A 78 -2.30 -9.69 -1.50
N ASN A 79 -1.83 -10.21 -0.36
CA ASN A 79 -1.90 -11.64 -0.06
C ASN A 79 -3.35 -12.14 0.09
N ASP A 80 -4.27 -11.31 0.58
CA ASP A 80 -5.70 -11.65 0.62
C ASP A 80 -6.26 -11.88 -0.79
N THR A 81 -5.85 -11.06 -1.77
CA THR A 81 -6.32 -11.20 -3.17
C THR A 81 -5.94 -12.52 -3.80
N LEU A 82 -4.85 -13.12 -3.36
CA LEU A 82 -4.30 -14.36 -3.87
C LEU A 82 -4.96 -15.61 -3.25
N ARG A 83 -5.81 -15.48 -2.24
CA ARG A 83 -6.42 -16.60 -1.51
C ARG A 83 -7.83 -16.95 -2.02
N SER A 84 -8.22 -18.22 -1.93
CA SER A 84 -9.58 -18.67 -2.21
C SER A 84 -10.59 -18.15 -1.20
N THR A 85 -10.11 -17.82 0.00
CA THR A 85 -10.89 -17.25 1.10
C THR A 85 -11.05 -15.74 1.01
N PHE A 86 -10.74 -15.14 -0.15
CA PHE A 86 -10.94 -13.71 -0.39
C PHE A 86 -12.37 -13.30 -0.11
N ASP A 87 -12.55 -12.36 0.81
CA ASP A 87 -13.82 -11.84 1.25
C ASP A 87 -13.65 -10.36 1.58
N ILE A 88 -14.14 -9.50 0.70
CA ILE A 88 -13.93 -8.04 0.80
C ILE A 88 -14.64 -7.44 2.01
N GLU A 89 -15.76 -8.04 2.47
CA GLU A 89 -16.48 -7.57 3.65
C GLU A 89 -15.65 -7.81 4.91
N LYS A 90 -15.04 -9.01 5.03
CA LYS A 90 -14.13 -9.31 6.15
C LYS A 90 -12.86 -8.47 6.11
N ILE A 91 -12.30 -8.23 4.93
CA ILE A 91 -11.13 -7.35 4.76
C ILE A 91 -11.47 -5.95 5.25
N ALA A 92 -12.61 -5.39 4.82
CA ALA A 92 -13.07 -4.07 5.23
C ALA A 92 -13.25 -3.98 6.76
N GLN A 93 -13.93 -4.96 7.37
CA GLN A 93 -14.13 -5.01 8.82
C GLN A 93 -12.82 -5.08 9.61
N ARG A 94 -11.83 -5.85 9.12
CA ARG A 94 -10.52 -5.98 9.76
C ARG A 94 -9.73 -4.68 9.70
N LEU A 95 -9.65 -4.07 8.52
CA LEU A 95 -8.95 -2.81 8.32
C LEU A 95 -9.61 -1.66 9.09
N ASP A 96 -10.94 -1.62 9.14
CA ASP A 96 -11.70 -0.65 9.93
C ASP A 96 -11.30 -0.71 11.41
N LYS A 97 -11.29 -1.92 12.00
CA LYS A 97 -10.85 -2.12 13.40
C LYS A 97 -9.40 -1.71 13.63
N VAL A 98 -8.50 -2.03 12.69
CA VAL A 98 -7.08 -1.67 12.80
C VAL A 98 -6.91 -0.16 12.79
N TYR A 99 -7.52 0.54 11.83
CA TYR A 99 -7.39 1.98 11.71
C TYR A 99 -8.07 2.71 12.87
N GLU A 100 -9.25 2.26 13.29
CA GLU A 100 -9.95 2.77 14.46
C GLU A 100 -9.10 2.67 15.73
N SER A 101 -8.47 1.51 15.95
CA SER A 101 -7.68 1.26 17.15
C SER A 101 -6.49 2.23 17.27
N PHE A 102 -5.77 2.48 16.18
CA PHE A 102 -4.68 3.45 16.16
C PHE A 102 -5.18 4.89 16.30
N THR A 103 -6.23 5.25 15.57
CA THR A 103 -6.77 6.61 15.62
C THR A 103 -7.28 6.97 17.00
N ARG A 104 -7.90 6.01 17.73
CA ARG A 104 -8.32 6.22 19.13
C ARG A 104 -7.16 6.47 20.09
N GLN A 105 -5.95 5.99 19.78
CA GLN A 105 -4.74 6.29 20.55
C GLN A 105 -4.06 7.60 20.12
N GLY A 106 -4.59 8.28 19.11
CA GLY A 106 -3.94 9.49 18.56
C GLY A 106 -2.76 9.19 17.65
N THR A 107 -2.59 7.93 17.21
CA THR A 107 -1.53 7.49 16.31
C THR A 107 -1.81 7.96 14.88
N ALA A 108 -0.83 8.55 14.21
CA ALA A 108 -0.91 8.86 12.78
C ALA A 108 -0.76 7.56 11.96
N VAL A 109 -1.78 7.23 11.17
CA VAL A 109 -1.81 5.98 10.38
C VAL A 109 -1.33 6.25 8.95
N LEU A 110 -0.39 5.43 8.46
CA LEU A 110 0.08 5.43 7.07
C LEU A 110 -0.54 4.26 6.32
N THR A 111 -1.07 4.52 5.14
CA THR A 111 -1.72 3.52 4.28
C THR A 111 -1.33 3.75 2.82
N ALA A 112 -1.53 2.75 1.96
CA ALA A 112 -1.31 2.92 0.52
C ALA A 112 -2.28 2.08 -0.32
N CYS A 113 -2.66 2.61 -1.50
CA CYS A 113 -3.17 1.79 -2.59
C CYS A 113 -1.99 1.07 -3.27
N LEU A 114 -2.09 -0.24 -3.42
CA LEU A 114 -1.01 -1.07 -3.96
C LEU A 114 -1.31 -1.50 -5.40
N PRO A 115 -0.26 -1.68 -6.24
CA PRO A 115 -0.43 -2.13 -7.61
C PRO A 115 -0.99 -3.55 -7.68
N ASP A 116 -1.63 -3.86 -8.80
CA ASP A 116 -2.17 -5.18 -9.09
C ASP A 116 -1.05 -6.20 -9.34
N PRO A 117 -0.99 -7.30 -8.56
CA PRO A 117 0.05 -8.31 -8.72
C PRO A 117 0.00 -9.03 -10.07
N GLY A 118 -1.16 -9.10 -10.72
CA GLY A 118 -1.31 -9.68 -12.06
C GLY A 118 -0.56 -8.87 -13.11
N THR A 119 -0.70 -7.54 -13.09
CA THR A 119 0.03 -6.61 -13.95
C THR A 119 1.53 -6.64 -13.65
N MET A 120 1.91 -6.61 -12.37
CA MET A 120 3.31 -6.64 -11.96
C MET A 120 4.05 -7.89 -12.45
N LEU A 121 3.39 -9.05 -12.39
CA LEU A 121 3.92 -10.34 -12.85
C LEU A 121 3.78 -10.54 -14.36
N GLY A 122 3.09 -9.64 -15.08
CA GLY A 122 2.82 -9.78 -16.50
C GLY A 122 1.93 -10.99 -16.84
N LEU A 123 0.95 -11.30 -15.97
CA LEU A 123 0.07 -12.46 -16.17
C LEU A 123 -0.89 -12.23 -17.33
N PRO A 124 -1.21 -13.28 -18.11
CA PRO A 124 -2.24 -13.18 -19.14
C PRO A 124 -3.60 -12.82 -18.53
N GLY A 125 -4.44 -12.10 -19.30
CA GLY A 125 -5.69 -11.51 -18.79
C GLY A 125 -6.63 -12.48 -18.07
N VAL A 126 -6.65 -13.76 -18.45
CA VAL A 126 -7.47 -14.78 -17.76
C VAL A 126 -7.03 -15.04 -16.31
N LEU A 127 -5.78 -14.80 -16.00
CA LEU A 127 -5.21 -14.88 -14.64
C LEU A 127 -5.11 -13.49 -13.99
N GLY A 128 -4.72 -12.47 -14.76
CA GLY A 128 -4.52 -11.11 -14.28
C GLY A 128 -5.84 -10.41 -13.94
N ASN A 129 -6.86 -10.47 -14.79
CA ASN A 129 -8.12 -9.74 -14.57
C ASN A 129 -8.81 -10.06 -13.23
N PRO A 130 -8.92 -11.33 -12.79
CA PRO A 130 -9.46 -11.62 -11.46
C PRO A 130 -8.66 -11.00 -10.30
N LEU A 131 -7.32 -11.01 -10.40
CA LEU A 131 -6.45 -10.41 -9.40
C LEU A 131 -6.58 -8.88 -9.39
N ALA A 132 -6.55 -8.26 -10.58
CA ALA A 132 -6.77 -6.83 -10.72
C ALA A 132 -8.09 -6.37 -10.12
N ARG A 133 -9.17 -7.12 -10.37
CA ARG A 133 -10.50 -6.87 -9.81
C ARG A 133 -10.50 -6.90 -8.27
N ARG A 134 -9.86 -7.93 -7.69
CA ARG A 134 -9.73 -8.05 -6.23
C ARG A 134 -8.87 -6.94 -5.65
N GLN A 135 -7.75 -6.62 -6.30
CA GLN A 135 -6.86 -5.56 -5.83
C GLN A 135 -7.54 -4.19 -5.88
N ARG A 136 -8.29 -3.88 -6.95
CA ARG A 136 -9.10 -2.66 -7.00
C ARG A 136 -10.11 -2.61 -5.85
N ALA A 137 -10.77 -3.72 -5.52
CA ALA A 137 -11.70 -3.79 -4.40
C ALA A 137 -11.00 -3.49 -3.06
N VAL A 138 -9.82 -4.07 -2.82
CA VAL A 138 -9.02 -3.79 -1.62
C VAL A 138 -8.59 -2.33 -1.59
N ASN A 139 -8.06 -1.79 -2.69
CA ASN A 139 -7.64 -0.39 -2.78
C ASN A 139 -8.80 0.58 -2.50
N THR A 140 -10.01 0.30 -3.01
CA THR A 140 -11.20 1.11 -2.72
C THR A 140 -11.51 1.12 -1.22
N VAL A 141 -11.46 -0.04 -0.56
CA VAL A 141 -11.67 -0.14 0.90
C VAL A 141 -10.59 0.63 1.65
N VAL A 142 -9.32 0.41 1.32
CA VAL A 142 -8.17 1.10 1.96
C VAL A 142 -8.31 2.61 1.80
N HIS A 143 -8.62 3.09 0.59
CA HIS A 143 -8.79 4.52 0.32
C HIS A 143 -9.94 5.12 1.16
N THR A 144 -11.12 4.52 1.10
CA THR A 144 -12.31 5.02 1.83
C THR A 144 -12.08 5.03 3.34
N LEU A 145 -11.45 3.99 3.90
CA LEU A 145 -11.14 3.95 5.32
C LEU A 145 -10.03 4.95 5.68
N SER A 146 -9.06 5.17 4.79
CA SER A 146 -8.02 6.19 4.99
C SER A 146 -8.61 7.60 5.08
N GLU A 147 -9.57 7.92 4.24
CA GLU A 147 -10.33 9.18 4.33
C GLU A 147 -11.11 9.27 5.65
N ARG A 148 -11.84 8.21 6.02
CA ARG A 148 -12.64 8.15 7.25
C ARG A 148 -11.81 8.43 8.50
N TYR A 149 -10.63 7.82 8.59
CA TYR A 149 -9.75 7.92 9.76
C TYR A 149 -8.67 9.01 9.64
N GLY A 150 -8.69 9.81 8.58
CA GLY A 150 -7.72 10.87 8.35
C GLY A 150 -6.29 10.35 8.21
N ALA A 151 -6.09 9.13 7.68
CA ALA A 151 -4.77 8.53 7.50
C ALA A 151 -3.93 9.30 6.47
N VAL A 152 -2.61 9.14 6.55
CA VAL A 152 -1.67 9.56 5.50
C VAL A 152 -1.69 8.50 4.41
N HIS A 153 -2.40 8.76 3.30
CA HIS A 153 -2.67 7.77 2.27
C HIS A 153 -1.86 8.01 1.00
N LEU A 154 -1.00 7.05 0.64
CA LEU A 154 -0.19 7.09 -0.57
C LEU A 154 -0.91 6.40 -1.74
N HIS A 155 -1.23 7.16 -2.79
CA HIS A 155 -1.76 6.63 -4.06
C HIS A 155 -0.64 6.02 -4.92
N ALA A 156 0.02 4.97 -4.44
CA ALA A 156 1.17 4.40 -5.13
C ALA A 156 0.81 3.80 -6.50
N VAL A 157 -0.43 3.30 -6.66
CA VAL A 157 -0.89 2.68 -7.91
C VAL A 157 -0.87 3.65 -9.11
N ASP A 158 -1.08 4.93 -8.86
CA ASP A 158 -1.14 5.98 -9.91
C ASP A 158 0.22 6.61 -10.19
N ASP A 159 1.25 6.17 -9.49
CA ASP A 159 2.57 6.76 -9.55
C ASP A 159 3.38 6.21 -10.73
N PRO A 160 3.97 7.05 -11.59
CA PRO A 160 4.71 6.61 -12.79
C PRO A 160 5.84 5.62 -12.51
N TRP A 161 6.49 5.69 -11.33
CA TRP A 161 7.59 4.80 -10.98
C TRP A 161 7.17 3.32 -10.85
N ILE A 162 5.89 3.05 -10.63
CA ILE A 162 5.35 1.68 -10.58
C ILE A 162 5.64 0.91 -11.89
N MET A 163 5.64 1.61 -13.02
CA MET A 163 5.92 1.00 -14.33
C MET A 163 7.41 0.92 -14.66
N ASP A 164 8.27 1.58 -13.87
CA ASP A 164 9.71 1.53 -14.08
C ASP A 164 10.29 0.22 -13.52
N ARG A 165 10.83 -0.61 -14.42
CA ARG A 165 11.44 -1.90 -14.08
C ARG A 165 12.61 -1.78 -13.10
N ALA A 166 13.33 -0.67 -13.09
CA ALA A 166 14.46 -0.46 -12.20
C ALA A 166 14.06 -0.29 -10.73
N MET A 167 12.80 -0.01 -10.46
CA MET A 167 12.25 0.12 -9.11
C MET A 167 11.92 -1.23 -8.45
N TRP A 168 11.89 -2.32 -9.24
CA TRP A 168 11.45 -3.63 -8.78
C TRP A 168 12.61 -4.60 -8.62
N SER A 169 12.51 -5.49 -7.64
CA SER A 169 13.43 -6.58 -7.43
C SER A 169 13.37 -7.62 -8.58
N SER A 170 14.19 -8.64 -8.51
CA SER A 170 14.26 -9.68 -9.53
C SER A 170 12.97 -10.47 -9.68
N ASP A 171 12.16 -10.57 -8.61
CA ASP A 171 10.88 -11.30 -8.59
C ASP A 171 9.71 -10.53 -9.21
N ARG A 172 9.87 -9.25 -9.54
CA ARG A 172 8.86 -8.35 -10.11
C ARG A 172 7.61 -8.13 -9.25
N LEU A 173 7.60 -8.61 -8.03
CA LEU A 173 6.48 -8.48 -7.10
C LEU A 173 6.80 -7.51 -5.97
N HIS A 174 8.04 -7.52 -5.50
CA HIS A 174 8.51 -6.64 -4.44
C HIS A 174 9.33 -5.49 -5.03
N PRO A 175 9.24 -4.28 -4.47
CA PRO A 175 10.17 -3.21 -4.81
C PRO A 175 11.61 -3.65 -4.56
N GLY A 176 12.53 -3.20 -5.42
CA GLY A 176 13.96 -3.23 -5.11
C GLY A 176 14.32 -2.05 -4.19
N GLU A 177 15.60 -1.90 -3.87
CA GLU A 177 16.10 -0.78 -3.06
C GLU A 177 15.56 0.57 -3.54
N ARG A 178 15.59 0.83 -4.84
CA ARG A 178 15.08 2.08 -5.45
C ARG A 178 13.59 2.30 -5.18
N GLY A 179 12.78 1.26 -5.34
CA GLY A 179 11.35 1.33 -5.07
C GLY A 179 11.05 1.55 -3.59
N HIS A 180 11.77 0.87 -2.70
CA HIS A 180 11.64 1.09 -1.26
C HIS A 180 12.01 2.52 -0.86
N ARG A 181 13.07 3.11 -1.44
CA ARG A 181 13.44 4.51 -1.21
C ARG A 181 12.34 5.47 -1.69
N GLN A 182 11.73 5.21 -2.86
CA GLN A 182 10.62 6.03 -3.35
C GLN A 182 9.42 6.03 -2.39
N ILE A 183 9.04 4.87 -1.87
CA ILE A 183 7.94 4.78 -0.88
C ILE A 183 8.29 5.57 0.38
N ALA A 184 9.51 5.40 0.91
CA ALA A 184 9.96 6.11 2.10
C ALA A 184 9.95 7.63 1.93
N LEU A 185 10.49 8.13 0.81
CA LEU A 185 10.53 9.56 0.48
C LEU A 185 9.14 10.18 0.37
N ARG A 186 8.19 9.46 -0.27
CA ARG A 186 6.82 9.94 -0.40
C ARG A 186 6.10 10.02 0.93
N PHE A 187 6.18 8.99 1.76
CA PHE A 187 5.61 9.03 3.10
C PHE A 187 6.27 10.09 3.97
N HIS A 188 7.58 10.27 3.90
CA HIS A 188 8.30 11.32 4.62
C HIS A 188 7.77 12.71 4.22
N ALA A 189 7.66 13.00 2.91
CA ALA A 189 7.12 14.28 2.43
C ALA A 189 5.69 14.51 2.92
N MET A 190 4.82 13.48 2.87
CA MET A 190 3.44 13.59 3.33
C MET A 190 3.33 13.80 4.84
N LEU A 191 4.17 13.14 5.63
CA LEU A 191 4.22 13.32 7.10
C LEU A 191 4.73 14.71 7.46
N ARG A 192 5.73 15.23 6.76
CA ARG A 192 6.21 16.60 6.96
C ARG A 192 5.12 17.65 6.76
N HIS A 193 4.26 17.48 5.76
CA HIS A 193 3.09 18.36 5.57
C HIS A 193 2.11 18.33 6.77
N ARG A 194 2.21 17.30 7.63
CA ARG A 194 1.45 17.20 8.88
C ARG A 194 2.27 17.58 10.12
N GLY A 195 3.47 18.12 9.94
CA GLY A 195 4.36 18.49 11.04
C GLY A 195 5.01 17.31 11.75
N ILE A 196 5.06 16.15 11.12
CA ILE A 196 5.72 14.93 11.62
C ILE A 196 6.96 14.65 10.79
N GLY A 197 8.10 14.42 11.43
CA GLY A 197 9.38 14.14 10.76
C GLY A 197 10.36 15.29 10.80
N THR A 198 11.59 15.03 10.35
CA THR A 198 12.68 15.99 10.29
C THR A 198 12.76 16.71 8.95
N GLU A 199 13.58 17.77 8.88
CA GLU A 199 13.90 18.43 7.60
C GLU A 199 14.74 17.54 6.69
N VAL A 200 15.46 16.56 7.25
CA VAL A 200 16.33 15.65 6.52
C VAL A 200 15.52 14.46 6.01
N ALA A 201 15.32 14.41 4.71
CA ALA A 201 14.65 13.28 4.06
C ALA A 201 15.52 12.01 4.08
N PRO A 202 14.90 10.80 4.04
CA PRO A 202 15.63 9.56 3.78
C PRO A 202 16.48 9.67 2.50
N ALA A 203 17.67 9.06 2.49
CA ALA A 203 18.57 9.12 1.32
C ALA A 203 17.87 8.59 0.05
N ALA A 204 17.86 9.41 -0.99
CA ALA A 204 17.24 9.07 -2.28
C ALA A 204 18.14 8.15 -3.12
N GLU A 205 19.45 8.33 -3.02
CA GLU A 205 20.42 7.60 -3.83
C GLU A 205 20.53 6.15 -3.37
N PRO A 206 20.40 5.20 -4.30
CA PRO A 206 20.55 3.78 -4.01
C PRO A 206 22.04 3.43 -3.79
N GLU A 207 22.28 2.45 -2.94
CA GLU A 207 23.63 1.92 -2.66
C GLU A 207 24.08 0.93 -3.74
N PHE A 208 23.11 0.28 -4.41
CA PHE A 208 23.38 -0.74 -5.41
C PHE A 208 22.73 -0.42 -6.76
N PRO A 209 23.34 -0.86 -7.88
CA PRO A 209 22.74 -0.76 -9.20
C PRO A 209 21.46 -1.64 -9.29
N PRO A 210 20.51 -1.31 -10.17
CA PRO A 210 19.33 -2.14 -10.37
C PRO A 210 19.73 -3.53 -10.89
N PRO A 211 18.96 -4.59 -10.57
CA PRO A 211 19.27 -5.94 -11.02
C PRO A 211 19.31 -6.02 -12.54
N THR A 212 20.38 -6.60 -13.08
CA THR A 212 20.50 -6.85 -14.52
C THR A 212 19.54 -7.95 -14.96
N LYS A 213 19.27 -8.03 -16.28
CA LYS A 213 18.43 -9.12 -16.83
C LYS A 213 19.02 -10.49 -16.53
N SER A 214 20.35 -10.63 -16.62
CA SER A 214 21.07 -11.87 -16.31
C SER A 214 20.99 -12.23 -14.82
N ALA A 215 21.14 -11.26 -13.92
CA ALA A 215 20.98 -11.48 -12.47
C ALA A 215 19.54 -11.91 -12.12
N SER A 216 18.53 -11.31 -12.75
CA SER A 216 17.13 -11.70 -12.58
C SER A 216 16.85 -13.12 -13.07
N LEU A 217 17.42 -13.51 -14.23
CA LEU A 217 17.29 -14.88 -14.75
C LEU A 217 18.01 -15.91 -13.86
N LEU A 218 19.21 -15.58 -13.38
CA LEU A 218 19.95 -16.45 -12.45
C LEU A 218 19.19 -16.62 -11.13
N TRP A 219 18.63 -15.55 -10.59
CA TRP A 219 17.80 -15.61 -9.39
C TRP A 219 16.56 -16.50 -9.61
N LEU A 220 15.86 -16.36 -10.75
CA LEU A 220 14.74 -17.24 -11.09
C LEU A 220 15.16 -18.70 -11.19
N ALA A 221 16.33 -18.98 -11.77
CA ALA A 221 16.83 -20.35 -11.93
C ALA A 221 17.34 -21.00 -10.62
N THR A 222 17.59 -20.21 -9.58
CA THR A 222 18.17 -20.68 -8.31
C THR A 222 17.22 -20.44 -7.13
N ALA A 223 17.39 -19.36 -6.39
CA ALA A 223 16.62 -19.01 -5.22
C ALA A 223 15.14 -18.78 -5.53
N GLY A 224 14.84 -18.20 -6.69
CA GLY A 224 13.47 -17.95 -7.17
C GLY A 224 12.70 -19.23 -7.42
N THR A 225 13.34 -20.29 -7.91
CA THR A 225 12.65 -21.59 -8.15
C THR A 225 12.08 -22.16 -6.86
N ALA A 226 12.85 -22.19 -5.77
CA ALA A 226 12.37 -22.69 -4.48
C ALA A 226 11.25 -21.83 -3.89
N TRP A 227 11.33 -20.52 -4.10
CA TRP A 227 10.27 -19.58 -3.69
C TRP A 227 9.00 -19.78 -4.55
N VAL A 228 9.15 -19.87 -5.87
CA VAL A 228 8.04 -20.13 -6.81
C VAL A 228 7.38 -21.46 -6.50
N ILE A 229 8.12 -22.54 -6.28
CA ILE A 229 7.56 -23.87 -5.97
C ILE A 229 6.73 -23.81 -4.68
N ARG A 230 7.23 -23.18 -3.62
CA ARG A 230 6.47 -23.01 -2.37
C ARG A 230 5.18 -22.21 -2.60
N ARG A 231 5.24 -21.13 -3.39
CA ARG A 231 4.06 -20.33 -3.73
C ARG A 231 3.13 -21.03 -4.72
N CYS A 232 3.67 -21.81 -5.67
CA CYS A 232 2.84 -22.57 -6.61
C CYS A 232 1.97 -23.62 -5.91
N ASN A 233 2.49 -24.31 -4.90
CA ASN A 233 1.70 -25.29 -4.16
C ASN A 233 0.49 -24.65 -3.46
N ASP A 234 0.64 -23.43 -2.94
CA ASP A 234 -0.43 -22.72 -2.22
C ASP A 234 -1.36 -21.92 -3.15
N LEU A 235 -0.80 -21.27 -4.17
CA LEU A 235 -1.53 -20.28 -4.97
C LEU A 235 -2.03 -20.83 -6.30
N LEU A 236 -1.30 -21.75 -6.94
CA LEU A 236 -1.65 -22.24 -8.27
C LEU A 236 -3.05 -22.84 -8.36
N PRO A 237 -3.51 -23.72 -7.44
CA PRO A 237 -4.88 -24.24 -7.49
C PRO A 237 -5.94 -23.14 -7.42
N GLN A 238 -5.66 -22.08 -6.70
CA GLN A 238 -6.55 -20.94 -6.53
C GLN A 238 -6.60 -20.06 -7.77
N LEU A 239 -5.45 -19.78 -8.37
CA LEU A 239 -5.36 -19.04 -9.64
C LEU A 239 -6.04 -19.79 -10.78
N VAL A 240 -5.90 -21.12 -10.83
CA VAL A 240 -6.60 -21.96 -11.84
C VAL A 240 -8.11 -21.86 -11.67
N ARG A 241 -8.64 -21.90 -10.45
CA ARG A 241 -10.08 -21.72 -10.20
C ARG A 241 -10.57 -20.33 -10.66
N LEU A 242 -9.82 -19.28 -10.33
CA LEU A 242 -10.14 -17.91 -10.76
C LEU A 242 -10.13 -17.80 -12.29
N ALA A 243 -9.10 -18.36 -12.93
CA ALA A 243 -9.00 -18.39 -14.39
C ALA A 243 -10.17 -19.16 -15.04
N ALA A 244 -10.57 -20.30 -14.48
CA ALA A 244 -11.70 -21.07 -14.99
C ALA A 244 -13.02 -20.29 -14.93
N VAL A 245 -13.25 -19.54 -13.84
CA VAL A 245 -14.41 -18.64 -13.70
C VAL A 245 -14.35 -17.53 -14.76
N GLU A 246 -13.20 -16.86 -14.89
CA GLU A 246 -13.00 -15.78 -15.86
C GLU A 246 -13.19 -16.28 -17.31
N MET A 247 -12.60 -17.42 -17.67
CA MET A 247 -12.77 -18.03 -19.00
C MET A 247 -14.25 -18.34 -19.29
N ARG A 248 -14.98 -18.88 -18.31
CA ARG A 248 -16.43 -19.18 -18.49
C ARG A 248 -17.23 -17.91 -18.75
N HIS A 249 -16.96 -16.84 -18.02
CA HIS A 249 -17.62 -15.55 -18.20
C HIS A 249 -17.23 -14.91 -19.54
N ARG A 250 -15.95 -14.98 -19.91
CA ARG A 250 -15.44 -14.49 -21.19
C ARG A 250 -16.09 -15.21 -22.37
N ALA A 251 -16.18 -16.55 -22.33
CA ALA A 251 -16.83 -17.36 -23.37
C ALA A 251 -18.33 -17.03 -23.52
N ARG A 252 -18.96 -16.50 -22.47
CA ARG A 252 -20.38 -16.10 -22.49
C ARG A 252 -20.60 -14.61 -22.73
N GLY A 253 -19.54 -13.82 -22.94
CA GLY A 253 -19.64 -12.36 -23.07
C GLY A 253 -20.16 -11.66 -21.80
N THR A 254 -19.92 -12.21 -20.61
CA THR A 254 -20.46 -11.72 -19.34
C THR A 254 -19.39 -11.32 -18.33
N SER A 255 -18.15 -11.03 -18.75
CA SER A 255 -17.05 -10.63 -17.86
C SER A 255 -17.39 -9.37 -17.09
N ASP A 256 -18.08 -8.40 -17.69
CA ASP A 256 -18.50 -7.15 -17.03
C ASP A 256 -19.36 -7.40 -15.78
N ARG A 257 -20.12 -8.50 -15.75
CA ARG A 257 -20.92 -8.87 -14.57
C ARG A 257 -20.05 -9.19 -13.35
N LEU A 258 -18.81 -9.62 -13.55
CA LEU A 258 -17.86 -9.87 -12.46
C LEU A 258 -17.37 -8.55 -11.88
N ASP A 259 -17.14 -7.52 -12.70
CA ASP A 259 -16.75 -6.18 -12.24
C ASP A 259 -17.89 -5.52 -11.47
N VAL A 260 -19.12 -5.59 -11.99
CA VAL A 260 -20.30 -5.08 -11.29
C VAL A 260 -20.50 -5.78 -9.94
N ARG A 261 -20.35 -7.11 -9.87
CA ARG A 261 -20.46 -7.86 -8.61
C ARG A 261 -19.39 -7.43 -7.60
N ALA A 262 -18.15 -7.25 -8.04
CA ALA A 262 -17.08 -6.79 -7.17
C ALA A 262 -17.38 -5.40 -6.61
N ALA A 263 -17.80 -4.46 -7.45
CA ALA A 263 -18.18 -3.11 -7.03
C ALA A 263 -19.34 -3.11 -6.02
N LEU A 264 -20.39 -3.92 -6.28
CA LEU A 264 -21.51 -4.07 -5.34
C LEU A 264 -21.08 -4.67 -4.00
N SER A 265 -20.14 -5.64 -4.00
CA SER A 265 -19.63 -6.22 -2.76
C SER A 265 -18.84 -5.18 -1.94
N VAL A 266 -18.03 -4.35 -2.58
CA VAL A 266 -17.32 -3.23 -1.93
C VAL A 266 -18.33 -2.24 -1.35
N SER A 267 -19.32 -1.82 -2.13
CA SER A 267 -20.35 -0.87 -1.65
C SER A 267 -21.10 -1.40 -0.43
N ARG A 268 -21.44 -2.70 -0.42
CA ARG A 268 -22.09 -3.34 0.75
C ARG A 268 -21.17 -3.38 1.96
N ALA A 269 -19.90 -3.75 1.75
CA ALA A 269 -18.90 -3.80 2.81
C ALA A 269 -18.76 -2.44 3.50
N LEU A 270 -18.63 -1.37 2.72
CA LEU A 270 -18.49 -0.01 3.23
C LEU A 270 -19.77 0.52 3.88
N ALA A 271 -20.93 0.21 3.30
CA ALA A 271 -22.23 0.58 3.89
C ALA A 271 -22.44 -0.09 5.26
N ALA A 272 -22.07 -1.37 5.39
CA ALA A 272 -22.16 -2.08 6.67
C ALA A 272 -21.30 -1.43 7.77
N LEU A 273 -20.12 -0.91 7.43
CA LEU A 273 -19.26 -0.19 8.37
C LEU A 273 -19.82 1.19 8.76
N SER A 274 -20.58 1.83 7.87
CA SER A 274 -21.18 3.14 8.16
C SER A 274 -22.31 3.04 9.17
N VAL A 275 -22.99 1.90 9.24
CA VAL A 275 -24.05 1.62 10.23
C VAL A 275 -23.48 1.27 11.61
N GLN A 276 -22.24 0.74 11.67
CA GLN A 276 -21.58 0.30 12.92
C GLN A 276 -20.68 1.38 13.55
N GLY A 277 -20.40 2.47 12.83
CA GLY A 277 -19.53 3.54 13.32
C GLY A 277 -20.17 4.35 14.43
N PRO A 278 -19.39 4.87 15.41
CA PRO A 278 -19.94 5.71 16.47
C PRO A 278 -20.57 6.97 15.89
N MET A 279 -21.83 7.21 16.19
CA MET A 279 -22.53 8.48 16.00
C MET A 279 -21.85 9.56 16.87
N GLY A 280 -20.67 10.06 16.49
CA GLY A 280 -19.97 10.97 17.39
C GLY A 280 -18.91 11.87 16.78
N LEU A 281 -18.43 11.64 15.57
CA LEU A 281 -17.38 12.47 14.97
C LEU A 281 -17.84 13.31 13.76
N ALA A 282 -19.00 13.02 13.19
CA ALA A 282 -19.57 13.81 12.08
C ALA A 282 -20.27 15.09 12.56
N GLU A 283 -20.77 15.15 13.80
CA GLU A 283 -21.48 16.34 14.32
C GLU A 283 -20.54 17.45 14.83
N GLN A 284 -19.28 17.17 15.10
CA GLN A 284 -18.35 18.21 15.58
C GLN A 284 -17.69 19.05 14.48
N ARG A 285 -17.89 18.75 13.20
CA ARG A 285 -17.32 19.53 12.08
C ARG A 285 -18.31 20.42 11.34
N LEU A 286 -19.56 20.47 11.74
CA LEU A 286 -20.57 21.35 11.13
C LEU A 286 -20.71 22.72 11.80
N VAL A 287 -19.85 23.05 12.74
CA VAL A 287 -19.83 24.38 13.39
C VAL A 287 -18.42 24.99 13.27
N THR A 288 -17.97 25.28 12.07
CA THR A 288 -17.00 26.35 11.79
C THR A 288 -17.18 26.82 10.35
N GLU A 289 -17.48 28.06 10.23
CA GLU A 289 -17.64 29.04 9.13
C GLU A 289 -17.23 28.66 7.70
N PRO A 290 -17.94 29.19 6.70
CA PRO A 290 -17.59 29.01 5.30
C PRO A 290 -16.30 29.78 4.99
N MET A 291 -15.21 29.08 4.74
CA MET A 291 -14.01 29.69 4.15
C MET A 291 -14.34 30.11 2.72
N GLY A 292 -14.31 31.43 2.51
CA GLY A 292 -14.40 32.04 1.19
C GLY A 292 -13.35 31.46 0.25
N LEU A 293 -13.78 31.12 -0.95
CA LEU A 293 -12.90 30.73 -2.05
C LEU A 293 -11.89 31.85 -2.32
N PRO A 294 -10.59 31.56 -2.42
CA PRO A 294 -9.63 32.57 -2.88
C PRO A 294 -9.89 32.89 -4.36
N GLU A 295 -10.02 34.18 -4.65
CA GLU A 295 -10.10 34.72 -6.01
C GLU A 295 -8.98 34.20 -6.90
N GLN A 296 -9.33 33.69 -8.05
CA GLN A 296 -8.40 33.31 -9.12
C GLN A 296 -7.59 34.52 -9.54
N ARG A 297 -6.32 34.57 -9.16
CA ARG A 297 -5.39 35.53 -9.76
C ARG A 297 -5.10 35.09 -11.19
N SER A 298 -5.57 35.93 -12.15
CA SER A 298 -5.20 35.84 -13.54
C SER A 298 -3.69 36.04 -13.72
N PHE A 299 -3.04 35.10 -14.39
CA PHE A 299 -1.65 35.24 -14.83
C PHE A 299 -1.61 36.24 -15.99
N PRO A 300 -0.64 37.16 -16.02
CA PRO A 300 -0.45 38.05 -17.15
C PRO A 300 0.10 37.25 -18.36
N GLU A 301 -0.45 37.59 -19.57
CA GLU A 301 0.04 37.01 -20.81
C GLU A 301 1.51 37.41 -21.09
N PRO A 302 2.30 36.49 -21.70
CA PRO A 302 3.68 36.80 -22.09
C PRO A 302 3.71 37.82 -23.22
N GLN A 303 4.51 38.86 -23.03
CA GLN A 303 4.78 39.87 -24.06
C GLN A 303 5.69 39.30 -25.17
N PRO A 304 5.49 39.66 -26.45
CA PRO A 304 6.37 39.22 -27.54
C PRO A 304 7.75 39.87 -27.45
N GLU A 305 8.80 39.09 -27.71
CA GLU A 305 10.16 39.57 -27.83
C GLU A 305 10.32 40.53 -29.03
N PRO A 306 11.15 41.59 -28.93
CA PRO A 306 11.42 42.47 -30.05
C PRO A 306 12.38 41.79 -31.04
N GLU A 307 11.99 41.82 -32.33
CA GLU A 307 12.86 41.47 -33.46
C GLU A 307 14.12 42.33 -33.46
N ALA A 308 15.26 41.65 -33.50
CA ALA A 308 16.55 42.28 -33.67
C ALA A 308 16.76 42.67 -35.13
N ALA A 309 17.05 43.96 -35.35
CA ALA A 309 17.53 44.50 -36.61
C ALA A 309 19.06 44.30 -36.72
#